data_ba35dc2f0878a7aca8accf43248507dc
#
_entry.id   ba35dc2f0878a7aca8accf43248507dc
#
_cell.length_a   1.000
_cell.length_b   1.000
_cell.length_c   1.000
_cell.angle_alpha   90.00
_cell.angle_beta   90.00
_cell.angle_gamma   90.00
#
_symmetry.space_group_name_H-M   'P 1'
#
loop_
_entity.id
_entity.type
_entity.pdbx_description
1 polymer ?
#
loop_
_entity_poly.entity_id
_entity_poly.type
_entity_poly.pdbx_seq_one_letter_code
_entity_poly.pdbx_strand_id
1 'polypeptide(L)'
;MTADAGILINHIRYSSQVHLKKYNEDIPVETLVKRICDVKQGYTQHGGLRPFGVSFIFAGYDNRYGFQLYTSNPSGNYSGWKATSIGGNNSSAQTLLKQDYKDDLDLEEAKKLALKVLSKTTDSTKLTSEKIEFATIGLDSNKELIVKIWKPDEIEILLKESGVLEEAEKEEDK
;
A
#
# COMPACT_ATOMS: atom_id res chain seq x y z
N MET A 1 9.11 -12.05 2.63
CA MET A 1 9.85 -12.41 3.88
C MET A 1 9.66 -11.27 4.90
N THR A 2 8.90 -11.56 5.95
CA THR A 2 8.51 -10.54 6.96
C THR A 2 9.72 -9.96 7.72
N ALA A 3 10.73 -10.79 8.01
CA ALA A 3 11.94 -10.33 8.68
C ALA A 3 12.74 -9.31 7.84
N ASP A 4 12.83 -9.53 6.53
CA ASP A 4 13.49 -8.60 5.60
C ASP A 4 12.71 -7.27 5.54
N ALA A 5 11.38 -7.33 5.56
CA ALA A 5 10.55 -6.13 5.62
C ALA A 5 10.83 -5.32 6.90
N GLY A 6 10.91 -5.97 8.06
CA GLY A 6 11.20 -5.31 9.34
C GLY A 6 12.52 -4.55 9.34
N ILE A 7 13.58 -5.14 8.77
CA ILE A 7 14.90 -4.50 8.66
C ILE A 7 14.78 -3.22 7.80
N LEU A 8 14.13 -3.31 6.64
CA LEU A 8 13.97 -2.16 5.73
C LEU A 8 13.06 -1.09 6.31
N ILE A 9 11.98 -1.45 7.03
CA ILE A 9 11.10 -0.49 7.70
C ILE A 9 11.86 0.32 8.75
N ASN A 10 12.71 -0.32 9.55
CA ASN A 10 13.55 0.39 10.50
C ASN A 10 14.52 1.34 9.81
N HIS A 11 15.07 0.94 8.67
CA HIS A 11 15.94 1.79 7.86
C HIS A 11 15.19 2.99 7.27
N ILE A 12 13.95 2.79 6.80
CA ILE A 12 13.07 3.86 6.32
C ILE A 12 12.81 4.89 7.43
N ARG A 13 12.42 4.43 8.61
CA ARG A 13 12.14 5.29 9.78
C ARG A 13 13.38 6.09 10.20
N TYR A 14 14.53 5.43 10.30
CA TYR A 14 15.80 6.08 10.61
C TYR A 14 16.16 7.14 9.54
N SER A 15 16.05 6.80 8.27
CA SER A 15 16.37 7.69 7.15
C SER A 15 15.50 8.95 7.14
N SER A 16 14.22 8.81 7.48
CA SER A 16 13.29 9.93 7.61
C SER A 16 13.69 10.87 8.75
N GLN A 17 14.06 10.31 9.91
CA GLN A 17 14.51 11.11 11.06
C GLN A 17 15.84 11.81 10.81
N VAL A 18 16.77 11.18 10.12
CA VAL A 18 18.04 11.79 9.73
C VAL A 18 17.79 12.98 8.78
N HIS A 19 16.86 12.83 7.85
CA HIS A 19 16.48 13.93 6.95
C HIS A 19 15.88 15.09 7.72
N LEU A 20 14.92 14.83 8.61
CA LEU A 20 14.29 15.83 9.46
C LEU A 20 15.32 16.57 10.31
N LYS A 21 16.25 15.84 10.95
CA LYS A 21 17.33 16.45 11.75
C LYS A 21 18.23 17.37 10.90
N LYS A 22 18.52 16.99 9.66
CA LYS A 22 19.48 17.72 8.80
C LYS A 22 18.84 18.94 8.14
N TYR A 23 17.59 18.81 7.69
CA TYR A 23 16.93 19.82 6.85
C TYR A 23 15.76 20.52 7.54
N ASN A 24 15.37 20.08 8.74
CA ASN A 24 14.20 20.56 9.50
C ASN A 24 12.89 20.54 8.68
N GLU A 25 12.75 19.52 7.85
CA GLU A 25 11.56 19.26 7.02
C GLU A 25 11.34 17.76 6.89
N ASP A 26 10.10 17.37 6.61
CA ASP A 26 9.79 15.97 6.30
C ASP A 26 10.43 15.54 4.98
N ILE A 27 10.91 14.30 4.91
CA ILE A 27 11.51 13.77 3.70
C ILE A 27 10.45 13.64 2.60
N PRO A 28 10.70 14.14 1.39
CA PRO A 28 9.82 13.90 0.25
C PRO A 28 9.64 12.39 0.00
N VAL A 29 8.41 11.97 -0.33
CA VAL A 29 8.05 10.56 -0.46
C VAL A 29 8.95 9.83 -1.45
N GLU A 30 9.14 10.36 -2.64
CA GLU A 30 9.99 9.74 -3.67
C GLU A 30 11.45 9.66 -3.23
N THR A 31 11.97 10.66 -2.52
CA THR A 31 13.33 10.65 -2.00
C THR A 31 13.54 9.50 -1.02
N LEU A 32 12.55 9.24 -0.15
CA LEU A 32 12.60 8.11 0.78
C LEU A 32 12.54 6.77 0.05
N VAL A 33 11.66 6.65 -0.94
CA VAL A 33 11.56 5.46 -1.79
C VAL A 33 12.87 5.18 -2.51
N LYS A 34 13.50 6.20 -3.09
CA LYS A 34 14.83 6.09 -3.70
C LYS A 34 15.87 5.57 -2.74
N ARG A 35 15.97 6.13 -1.54
CA ARG A 35 16.96 5.70 -0.54
C ARG A 35 16.83 4.23 -0.19
N ILE A 36 15.61 3.74 0.00
CA ILE A 36 15.41 2.33 0.33
C ILE A 36 15.68 1.42 -0.87
N CYS A 37 15.35 1.88 -2.08
CA CYS A 37 15.66 1.15 -3.31
C CYS A 37 17.17 1.08 -3.58
N ASP A 38 17.93 2.12 -3.25
CA ASP A 38 19.39 2.10 -3.31
C ASP A 38 19.98 1.04 -2.37
N VAL A 39 19.44 0.89 -1.15
CA VAL A 39 19.84 -0.17 -0.23
C VAL A 39 19.54 -1.54 -0.82
N LYS A 40 18.33 -1.75 -1.36
CA LYS A 40 17.94 -3.02 -1.98
C LYS A 40 18.84 -3.37 -3.16
N GLN A 41 19.11 -2.41 -4.04
CA GLN A 41 20.00 -2.59 -5.20
C GLN A 41 21.43 -2.93 -4.76
N GLY A 42 21.95 -2.26 -3.73
CA GLY A 42 23.28 -2.57 -3.18
C GLY A 42 23.41 -4.03 -2.76
N TYR A 43 22.38 -4.63 -2.18
CA TYR A 43 22.36 -6.04 -1.80
C TYR A 43 22.32 -7.00 -3.00
N THR A 44 21.97 -6.54 -4.18
CA THR A 44 22.05 -7.34 -5.41
C THR A 44 23.43 -7.32 -6.05
N GLN A 45 24.26 -6.33 -5.73
CA GLN A 45 25.52 -6.06 -6.41
C GLN A 45 26.74 -6.50 -5.60
N HIS A 46 26.66 -6.53 -4.26
CA HIS A 46 27.79 -6.87 -3.40
C HIS A 46 27.83 -8.37 -3.14
N GLY A 47 29.03 -8.98 -3.31
CA GLY A 47 29.25 -10.40 -3.03
C GLY A 47 29.02 -10.76 -1.56
N GLY A 48 28.56 -11.98 -1.31
CA GLY A 48 28.31 -12.49 0.04
C GLY A 48 26.97 -12.08 0.66
N LEU A 49 26.20 -11.24 -0.02
CA LEU A 49 24.84 -10.82 0.39
C LEU A 49 23.80 -11.43 -0.54
N ARG A 50 22.61 -11.68 -0.01
CA ARG A 50 21.45 -12.01 -0.81
C ARG A 50 20.55 -10.79 -0.97
N PRO A 51 19.76 -10.69 -2.05
CA PRO A 51 18.73 -9.66 -2.16
C PRO A 51 17.68 -9.77 -1.06
N PHE A 52 17.04 -8.65 -0.73
CA PHE A 52 15.88 -8.63 0.15
C PHE A 52 14.68 -9.31 -0.52
N GLY A 53 14.12 -10.32 0.13
CA GLY A 53 12.97 -11.07 -0.40
C GLY A 53 11.65 -10.39 -0.11
N VAL A 54 11.52 -9.10 -0.48
CA VAL A 54 10.32 -8.29 -0.19
C VAL A 54 10.08 -7.24 -1.26
N SER A 55 8.82 -7.09 -1.64
CA SER A 55 8.29 -5.94 -2.39
C SER A 55 7.48 -5.06 -1.44
N PHE A 56 7.48 -3.76 -1.67
CA PHE A 56 6.69 -2.80 -0.90
C PHE A 56 5.70 -2.06 -1.77
N ILE A 57 4.59 -1.65 -1.16
CA ILE A 57 3.78 -0.52 -1.58
C ILE A 57 4.02 0.61 -0.57
N PHE A 58 4.35 1.79 -1.07
CA PHE A 58 4.52 2.99 -0.28
C PHE A 58 3.38 3.95 -0.59
N ALA A 59 2.65 4.38 0.43
CA ALA A 59 1.71 5.48 0.34
C ALA A 59 2.23 6.65 1.18
N GLY A 60 2.16 7.85 0.64
CA GLY A 60 2.65 9.02 1.34
C GLY A 60 2.08 10.32 0.78
N TYR A 61 2.36 11.40 1.49
CA TYR A 61 1.99 12.76 1.12
C TYR A 61 3.17 13.69 1.35
N ASP A 62 3.41 14.57 0.41
CA ASP A 62 4.28 15.73 0.58
C ASP A 62 3.68 16.98 -0.08
N ASN A 63 4.18 18.15 0.32
CA ASN A 63 3.65 19.42 -0.17
C ASN A 63 3.98 19.69 -1.65
N ARG A 64 4.89 18.91 -2.25
CA ARG A 64 5.33 19.10 -3.63
C ARG A 64 4.41 18.40 -4.62
N TYR A 65 4.08 17.14 -4.35
CA TYR A 65 3.32 16.29 -5.27
C TYR A 65 2.01 15.75 -4.68
N GLY A 66 1.68 16.11 -3.43
CA GLY A 66 0.48 15.65 -2.77
C GLY A 66 0.54 14.15 -2.40
N PHE A 67 -0.57 13.47 -2.54
CA PHE A 67 -0.65 12.03 -2.32
C PHE A 67 0.07 11.26 -3.42
N GLN A 68 0.88 10.29 -3.01
CA GLN A 68 1.72 9.50 -3.90
C GLN A 68 1.68 8.03 -3.51
N LEU A 69 1.76 7.17 -4.51
CA LEU A 69 1.81 5.73 -4.35
C LEU A 69 2.97 5.17 -5.18
N TYR A 70 3.84 4.39 -4.55
CA TYR A 70 4.98 3.74 -5.20
C TYR A 70 5.01 2.26 -4.89
N THR A 71 5.59 1.48 -5.79
CA THR A 71 6.01 0.10 -5.52
C THR A 71 7.51 -0.04 -5.64
N SER A 72 8.10 -0.94 -4.87
CA SER A 72 9.47 -1.40 -5.08
C SER A 72 9.52 -2.92 -5.10
N ASN A 73 10.42 -3.48 -5.91
CA ASN A 73 10.68 -4.91 -5.97
C ASN A 73 12.05 -5.27 -5.35
N PRO A 74 12.40 -6.56 -5.20
CA PRO A 74 13.66 -6.98 -4.62
C PRO A 74 14.93 -6.46 -5.30
N SER A 75 14.86 -6.11 -6.59
CA SER A 75 16.01 -5.57 -7.34
C SER A 75 16.34 -4.11 -7.01
N GLY A 76 15.47 -3.43 -6.25
CA GLY A 76 15.60 -2.00 -5.98
C GLY A 76 14.97 -1.10 -7.06
N ASN A 77 14.29 -1.70 -8.05
CA ASN A 77 13.49 -0.91 -8.98
C ASN A 77 12.21 -0.41 -8.30
N TYR A 78 11.77 0.81 -8.61
CA TYR A 78 10.52 1.38 -8.11
C TYR A 78 9.72 2.05 -9.23
N SER A 79 8.42 2.16 -9.02
CA SER A 79 7.50 2.79 -9.96
C SER A 79 6.41 3.54 -9.22
N GLY A 80 5.97 4.67 -9.77
CA GLY A 80 4.82 5.44 -9.29
C GLY A 80 3.52 4.93 -9.90
N TRP A 81 2.43 4.98 -9.13
CA TRP A 81 1.14 4.44 -9.51
C TRP A 81 0.00 5.34 -9.03
N LYS A 82 -1.12 5.28 -9.73
CA LYS A 82 -2.42 5.79 -9.24
C LYS A 82 -3.14 4.74 -8.39
N ALA A 83 -3.08 3.48 -8.84
CA ALA A 83 -3.56 2.32 -8.11
C ALA A 83 -2.70 1.11 -8.49
N THR A 84 -2.44 0.21 -7.56
CA THR A 84 -1.59 -0.95 -7.81
C THR A 84 -1.87 -2.09 -6.84
N SER A 85 -1.35 -3.26 -7.16
CA SER A 85 -1.37 -4.46 -6.32
C SER A 85 -0.05 -5.20 -6.45
N ILE A 86 0.40 -5.81 -5.35
CA ILE A 86 1.56 -6.72 -5.30
C ILE A 86 1.16 -8.02 -4.59
N GLY A 87 1.95 -9.08 -4.80
CA GLY A 87 1.72 -10.38 -4.18
C GLY A 87 0.97 -11.36 -5.06
N GLY A 88 0.36 -12.37 -4.46
CA GLY A 88 -0.46 -13.36 -5.16
C GLY A 88 -1.62 -12.70 -5.90
N ASN A 89 -1.99 -13.25 -7.06
CA ASN A 89 -3.10 -12.76 -7.88
C ASN A 89 -3.02 -11.28 -8.31
N ASN A 90 -1.83 -10.63 -8.20
CA ASN A 90 -1.68 -9.22 -8.52
C ASN A 90 -2.06 -8.88 -9.97
N SER A 91 -1.85 -9.79 -10.93
CA SER A 91 -2.22 -9.58 -12.33
C SER A 91 -3.73 -9.41 -12.50
N SER A 92 -4.53 -10.23 -11.83
CA SER A 92 -5.99 -10.11 -11.81
C SER A 92 -6.43 -8.83 -11.10
N ALA A 93 -5.83 -8.52 -9.96
CA ALA A 93 -6.10 -7.29 -9.21
C ALA A 93 -5.79 -6.03 -10.05
N GLN A 94 -4.66 -5.99 -10.73
CA GLN A 94 -4.31 -4.87 -11.61
C GLN A 94 -5.27 -4.72 -12.80
N THR A 95 -5.77 -5.82 -13.34
CA THR A 95 -6.77 -5.78 -14.40
C THR A 95 -8.07 -5.15 -13.91
N LEU A 96 -8.55 -5.55 -12.74
CA LEU A 96 -9.74 -4.96 -12.11
C LEU A 96 -9.53 -3.47 -11.77
N LEU A 97 -8.36 -3.12 -11.22
CA LEU A 97 -8.03 -1.72 -10.94
C LEU A 97 -8.02 -0.87 -12.21
N LYS A 98 -7.46 -1.36 -13.32
CA LYS A 98 -7.48 -0.64 -14.61
C LYS A 98 -8.87 -0.44 -15.18
N GLN A 99 -9.80 -1.35 -14.90
CA GLN A 99 -11.18 -1.25 -15.38
C GLN A 99 -12.01 -0.28 -14.56
N ASP A 100 -11.85 -0.32 -13.23
CA ASP A 100 -12.76 0.34 -12.31
C ASP A 100 -12.19 1.65 -11.71
N TYR A 101 -10.86 1.87 -11.79
CA TYR A 101 -10.23 3.09 -11.28
C TYR A 101 -10.59 4.32 -12.13
N LYS A 102 -10.90 5.42 -11.45
CA LYS A 102 -11.09 6.75 -12.05
C LYS A 102 -10.30 7.78 -11.26
N ASP A 103 -9.85 8.85 -11.93
CA ASP A 103 -9.02 9.89 -11.29
C ASP A 103 -9.80 10.78 -10.31
N ASP A 104 -11.11 10.78 -10.38
CA ASP A 104 -12.05 11.59 -9.58
C ASP A 104 -12.71 10.84 -8.42
N LEU A 105 -12.26 9.61 -8.12
CA LEU A 105 -12.75 8.84 -6.99
C LEU A 105 -12.49 9.57 -5.66
N ASP A 106 -13.54 9.68 -4.85
CA ASP A 106 -13.39 10.11 -3.46
C ASP A 106 -12.83 8.96 -2.57
N LEU A 107 -12.56 9.29 -1.29
CA LEU A 107 -11.99 8.31 -0.37
C LEU A 107 -12.95 7.14 -0.10
N GLU A 108 -14.27 7.39 -0.05
CA GLU A 108 -15.27 6.35 0.20
C GLU A 108 -15.37 5.38 -0.99
N GLU A 109 -15.35 5.92 -2.20
CA GLU A 109 -15.34 5.13 -3.43
C GLU A 109 -14.04 4.34 -3.59
N ALA A 110 -12.90 4.95 -3.26
CA ALA A 110 -11.61 4.28 -3.27
C ALA A 110 -11.53 3.12 -2.28
N LYS A 111 -12.11 3.26 -1.07
CA LYS A 111 -12.23 2.18 -0.08
C LYS A 111 -13.04 1.01 -0.63
N LYS A 112 -14.21 1.30 -1.22
CA LYS A 112 -15.07 0.28 -1.83
C LYS A 112 -14.37 -0.46 -2.97
N LEU A 113 -13.67 0.28 -3.84
CA LEU A 113 -12.89 -0.31 -4.93
C LEU A 113 -11.80 -1.23 -4.41
N ALA A 114 -11.03 -0.80 -3.39
CA ALA A 114 -9.97 -1.61 -2.80
C ALA A 114 -10.52 -2.93 -2.21
N LEU A 115 -11.63 -2.87 -1.48
CA LEU A 115 -12.27 -4.06 -0.92
C LEU A 115 -12.85 -4.98 -2.00
N LYS A 116 -13.46 -4.43 -3.04
CA LYS A 116 -13.96 -5.18 -4.19
C LYS A 116 -12.84 -5.94 -4.90
N VAL A 117 -11.72 -5.28 -5.18
CA VAL A 117 -10.56 -5.91 -5.80
C VAL A 117 -9.99 -7.00 -4.90
N LEU A 118 -9.86 -6.73 -3.61
CA LEU A 118 -9.33 -7.69 -2.64
C LEU A 118 -10.22 -8.93 -2.53
N SER A 119 -11.55 -8.77 -2.50
CA SER A 119 -12.49 -9.90 -2.42
C SER A 119 -12.43 -10.80 -3.65
N LYS A 120 -12.29 -10.21 -4.84
CA LYS A 120 -12.22 -10.97 -6.10
C LYS A 120 -10.86 -11.63 -6.37
N THR A 121 -9.83 -11.23 -5.65
CA THR A 121 -8.46 -11.75 -5.84
C THR A 121 -7.96 -12.62 -4.70
N THR A 122 -8.72 -12.72 -3.62
CA THR A 122 -8.41 -13.58 -2.49
C THR A 122 -8.97 -14.98 -2.73
N ASP A 123 -8.16 -16.02 -2.52
CA ASP A 123 -8.55 -17.42 -2.73
C ASP A 123 -9.53 -17.96 -1.67
N SER A 124 -9.87 -17.18 -0.66
CA SER A 124 -10.82 -17.60 0.39
C SER A 124 -12.25 -17.19 0.03
N THR A 125 -13.17 -18.13 0.16
CA THR A 125 -14.60 -17.98 -0.13
C THR A 125 -15.29 -16.86 0.65
N LYS A 126 -14.76 -16.42 1.78
CA LYS A 126 -15.27 -15.28 2.54
C LYS A 126 -14.15 -14.37 3.01
N LEU A 127 -14.25 -13.10 2.64
CA LEU A 127 -13.40 -12.05 3.17
C LEU A 127 -13.91 -11.66 4.56
N THR A 128 -13.08 -11.85 5.60
CA THR A 128 -13.42 -11.52 6.98
C THR A 128 -12.52 -10.42 7.51
N SER A 129 -12.99 -9.64 8.47
CA SER A 129 -12.23 -8.56 9.09
C SER A 129 -10.92 -9.03 9.76
N GLU A 130 -10.85 -10.29 10.16
CA GLU A 130 -9.64 -10.89 10.75
C GLU A 130 -8.53 -11.18 9.71
N LYS A 131 -8.90 -11.32 8.44
CA LYS A 131 -7.97 -11.62 7.34
C LYS A 131 -7.47 -10.39 6.60
N ILE A 132 -7.98 -9.21 6.96
CA ILE A 132 -7.68 -7.95 6.29
C ILE A 132 -7.02 -7.00 7.28
N GLU A 133 -5.97 -6.36 6.85
CA GLU A 133 -5.47 -5.12 7.43
C GLU A 133 -5.82 -3.97 6.50
N PHE A 134 -6.37 -2.90 7.03
CA PHE A 134 -6.82 -1.77 6.24
C PHE A 134 -6.29 -0.47 6.83
N ALA A 135 -5.79 0.41 5.97
CA ALA A 135 -5.30 1.73 6.37
C ALA A 135 -5.72 2.78 5.35
N THR A 136 -5.94 3.98 5.83
CA THR A 136 -6.21 5.17 5.00
C THR A 136 -5.27 6.29 5.36
N ILE A 137 -4.88 7.06 4.35
CA ILE A 137 -4.11 8.28 4.48
C ILE A 137 -4.92 9.44 3.90
N GLY A 138 -5.03 10.53 4.62
CA GLY A 138 -5.84 11.68 4.23
C GLY A 138 -5.37 12.96 4.91
N LEU A 139 -6.01 14.07 4.58
CA LEU A 139 -5.83 15.35 5.27
C LEU A 139 -7.08 15.66 6.09
N ASP A 140 -6.88 16.18 7.29
CA ASP A 140 -7.99 16.69 8.12
C ASP A 140 -8.47 18.08 7.66
N SER A 141 -9.41 18.65 8.41
CA SER A 141 -9.94 20.01 8.17
C SER A 141 -8.87 21.11 8.28
N ASN A 142 -7.78 20.84 9.00
CA ASN A 142 -6.65 21.76 9.20
C ASN A 142 -5.54 21.54 8.16
N LYS A 143 -5.75 20.60 7.19
CA LYS A 143 -4.76 20.12 6.22
C LYS A 143 -3.56 19.40 6.86
N GLU A 144 -3.75 18.84 8.04
CA GLU A 144 -2.77 17.98 8.69
C GLU A 144 -2.95 16.54 8.20
N LEU A 145 -1.82 15.84 8.02
CA LEU A 145 -1.83 14.46 7.53
C LEU A 145 -2.33 13.51 8.61
N ILE A 146 -3.37 12.76 8.30
CA ILE A 146 -3.90 11.68 9.13
C ILE A 146 -3.64 10.35 8.48
N VAL A 147 -3.04 9.43 9.23
CA VAL A 147 -2.93 8.02 8.90
C VAL A 147 -3.83 7.25 9.85
N LYS A 148 -4.89 6.65 9.33
CA LYS A 148 -5.79 5.80 10.11
C LYS A 148 -5.53 4.34 9.79
N ILE A 149 -5.21 3.55 10.82
CA ILE A 149 -5.22 2.08 10.77
C ILE A 149 -6.56 1.62 11.31
N TRP A 150 -7.32 0.90 10.50
CA TRP A 150 -8.66 0.45 10.83
C TRP A 150 -8.61 -0.79 11.72
N LYS A 151 -9.46 -0.81 12.74
CA LYS A 151 -9.60 -1.97 13.64
C LYS A 151 -10.50 -3.02 13.00
N PRO A 152 -10.42 -4.30 13.42
CA PRO A 152 -11.27 -5.36 12.88
C PRO A 152 -12.77 -5.05 12.91
N ASP A 153 -13.27 -4.48 14.00
CA ASP A 153 -14.67 -4.09 14.12
C ASP A 153 -15.09 -3.01 13.11
N GLU A 154 -14.21 -2.05 12.86
CA GLU A 154 -14.44 -1.00 11.86
C GLU A 154 -14.38 -1.58 10.43
N ILE A 155 -13.47 -2.53 10.20
CA ILE A 155 -13.35 -3.23 8.89
C ILE A 155 -14.61 -4.04 8.62
N GLU A 156 -15.20 -4.68 9.63
CA GLU A 156 -16.45 -5.43 9.49
C GLU A 156 -17.61 -4.53 9.04
N ILE A 157 -17.72 -3.34 9.63
CA ILE A 157 -18.70 -2.33 9.21
C ILE A 157 -18.46 -1.92 7.75
N LEU A 158 -17.21 -1.64 7.41
CA LEU A 158 -16.81 -1.23 6.08
C LEU A 158 -17.12 -2.31 5.02
N LEU A 159 -16.92 -3.59 5.35
CA LEU A 159 -17.26 -4.72 4.49
C LEU A 159 -18.78 -4.81 4.24
N LYS A 160 -19.60 -4.59 5.28
CA LYS A 160 -21.07 -4.57 5.16
C LYS A 160 -21.55 -3.38 4.29
N GLU A 161 -21.02 -2.19 4.53
CA GLU A 161 -21.36 -0.98 3.78
C GLU A 161 -20.89 -1.00 2.32
N SER A 162 -19.81 -1.71 2.02
CA SER A 162 -19.28 -1.85 0.66
C SER A 162 -20.11 -2.78 -0.24
N GLY A 163 -21.01 -3.60 0.33
CA GLY A 163 -21.81 -4.59 -0.40
C GLY A 163 -20.99 -5.80 -0.92
N VAL A 164 -19.71 -5.86 -0.62
CA VAL A 164 -18.79 -6.89 -1.12
C VAL A 164 -19.17 -8.29 -0.63
N LEU A 165 -19.77 -8.40 0.56
CA LEU A 165 -20.24 -9.67 1.11
C LEU A 165 -21.49 -10.21 0.39
N GLU A 166 -22.39 -9.33 -0.05
CA GLU A 166 -23.61 -9.71 -0.78
C GLU A 166 -23.30 -10.11 -2.23
N GLU A 167 -22.29 -9.51 -2.86
CA GLU A 167 -21.86 -9.88 -4.19
C GLU A 167 -21.22 -11.27 -4.21
N ALA A 168 -20.42 -11.61 -3.18
CA ALA A 168 -19.80 -12.92 -3.07
C ALA A 168 -20.84 -14.06 -2.89
N GLU A 169 -21.90 -13.83 -2.11
CA GLU A 169 -22.98 -14.83 -1.92
C GLU A 169 -23.79 -15.06 -3.21
N LYS A 170 -23.98 -14.04 -4.04
CA LYS A 170 -24.70 -14.15 -5.32
C LYS A 170 -23.88 -14.84 -6.43
N GLU A 171 -22.56 -14.84 -6.34
CA GLU A 171 -21.66 -15.54 -7.29
C GLU A 171 -21.53 -17.04 -6.93
N GLU A 172 -21.70 -17.44 -5.67
CA GLU A 172 -21.70 -18.85 -5.24
C GLU A 172 -23.03 -19.59 -5.59
N ASP A 173 -24.14 -18.87 -5.73
CA ASP A 173 -25.46 -19.44 -6.05
C ASP A 173 -25.71 -19.61 -7.58
N LYS A 174 -24.70 -19.38 -8.43
CA LYS A 174 -24.77 -19.53 -9.90
C LYS A 174 -23.85 -20.63 -10.41
#